data_45948a7b6e77b3a6455ea9f25bf09ab8
#
_entry.id   45948a7b6e77b3a6455ea9f25bf09ab8
#
_cell.length_a   1.000
_cell.length_b   1.000
_cell.length_c   1.000
_cell.angle_alpha   90.00
_cell.angle_beta   90.00
_cell.angle_gamma   90.00
#
_symmetry.space_group_name_H-M   'P 1'
#
loop_
_entity.id
_entity.type
_entity.pdbx_description
1 polymer ?
#
loop_
_entity_poly.entity_id
_entity_poly.type
_entity_poly.pdbx_seq_one_letter_code
_entity_poly.pdbx_strand_id
1 'polypeptide(L)'
;TLGLRVGDPRLKNSAVGTRCKGVVQLAPDEPGDITICCIPGGWIWIIPFGGGLASTGVVMSPACPLRGTAEERFKAAIEMSPDAKARLAHAERVLPYRGLQDFTATSTAFHGDGFALCGDAATFIDPVFSSGVLLGLHGARQLAAALDGGDLDAWQAEYREGAAVFRKVIDHWYAGDFMELALAPPPLQKPYYRTGIVSLLAGDVYNPTRRTPREMAERMGELAGLVREYNERPAASSRQPETAAR
;
A
#
# COMPACT_ATOMS: atom_id res chain seq x y z
N THR A 1 -29.23 -5.94 0.44
CA THR A 1 -27.89 -5.83 -0.21
C THR A 1 -28.06 -6.06 -1.70
N LEU A 2 -27.35 -5.29 -2.52
CA LEU A 2 -27.46 -5.34 -3.98
C LEU A 2 -26.78 -6.59 -4.61
N GLY A 3 -26.02 -7.37 -3.83
CA GLY A 3 -25.30 -8.56 -4.31
C GLY A 3 -24.15 -8.27 -5.31
N LEU A 4 -23.70 -7.03 -5.40
CA LEU A 4 -22.73 -6.59 -6.41
C LEU A 4 -21.26 -6.81 -6.00
N ARG A 5 -20.98 -7.01 -4.71
CA ARG A 5 -19.61 -7.09 -4.18
C ARG A 5 -18.97 -8.44 -4.52
N VAL A 6 -17.83 -8.40 -5.17
CA VAL A 6 -17.03 -9.58 -5.54
C VAL A 6 -15.66 -9.48 -4.90
N GLY A 7 -15.28 -10.49 -4.10
CA GLY A 7 -13.95 -10.58 -3.50
C GLY A 7 -12.87 -10.90 -4.52
N ASP A 8 -11.66 -10.41 -4.30
CA ASP A 8 -10.52 -10.75 -5.16
C ASP A 8 -9.91 -12.11 -4.74
N PRO A 9 -9.90 -13.11 -5.61
CA PRO A 9 -9.34 -14.42 -5.27
C PRO A 9 -7.82 -14.43 -5.09
N ARG A 10 -7.11 -13.40 -5.60
CA ARG A 10 -5.65 -13.28 -5.52
C ARG A 10 -5.18 -12.59 -4.24
N LEU A 11 -6.04 -11.74 -3.63
CA LEU A 11 -5.73 -10.98 -2.41
C LEU A 11 -6.66 -11.39 -1.26
N LYS A 12 -6.60 -12.64 -0.85
CA LYS A 12 -7.31 -13.18 0.32
C LYS A 12 -6.54 -12.88 1.60
N ASN A 13 -6.25 -11.61 1.81
CA ASN A 13 -5.52 -11.16 2.97
C ASN A 13 -6.41 -11.11 4.21
N SER A 14 -5.80 -11.29 5.38
CA SER A 14 -6.41 -11.02 6.68
C SER A 14 -5.64 -9.92 7.38
N ALA A 15 -6.33 -9.15 8.22
CA ALA A 15 -5.72 -8.12 9.03
C ALA A 15 -6.12 -8.29 10.49
N VAL A 16 -5.21 -7.96 11.39
CA VAL A 16 -5.49 -7.81 12.82
C VAL A 16 -4.93 -6.48 13.26
N GLY A 17 -5.75 -5.66 13.93
CA GLY A 17 -5.32 -4.35 14.38
C GLY A 17 -5.85 -3.99 15.76
N THR A 18 -5.19 -3.04 16.38
CA THR A 18 -5.55 -2.44 17.67
C THR A 18 -5.05 -1.00 17.74
N ARG A 19 -5.28 -0.34 18.87
CA ARG A 19 -4.62 0.92 19.23
C ARG A 19 -3.78 0.72 20.48
N CYS A 20 -2.59 1.31 20.47
CA CYS A 20 -1.65 1.28 21.58
C CYS A 20 -1.25 2.70 21.99
N LYS A 21 -0.88 2.85 23.26
CA LYS A 21 -0.27 4.06 23.83
C LYS A 21 1.17 3.75 24.24
N GLY A 22 2.05 4.76 24.19
CA GLY A 22 3.45 4.57 24.58
C GLY A 22 4.31 3.90 23.51
N VAL A 23 3.91 3.99 22.25
CA VAL A 23 4.69 3.49 21.11
C VAL A 23 5.91 4.40 20.89
N VAL A 24 7.10 3.80 20.78
CA VAL A 24 8.33 4.54 20.52
C VAL A 24 8.35 5.02 19.05
N GLN A 25 8.64 6.30 18.83
CA GLN A 25 8.82 6.89 17.50
C GLN A 25 10.26 6.73 17.03
N LEU A 26 10.46 6.45 15.72
CA LEU A 26 11.80 6.29 15.14
C LEU A 26 12.54 7.63 15.04
N ALA A 27 11.83 8.67 14.63
CA ALA A 27 12.37 10.01 14.49
C ALA A 27 11.53 10.95 15.38
N PRO A 28 12.05 11.41 16.53
CA PRO A 28 11.35 12.36 17.40
C PRO A 28 10.99 13.66 16.69
N ASP A 29 11.77 14.05 15.68
CA ASP A 29 11.59 15.28 14.90
C ASP A 29 10.52 15.12 13.79
N GLU A 30 10.08 13.88 13.50
CA GLU A 30 9.06 13.54 12.51
C GLU A 30 7.93 12.73 13.13
N PRO A 31 7.14 13.31 14.04
CA PRO A 31 6.21 12.56 14.91
C PRO A 31 5.00 11.97 14.19
N GLY A 32 4.81 12.26 12.90
CA GLY A 32 3.68 11.78 12.08
C GLY A 32 4.02 10.60 11.18
N ASP A 33 5.26 10.15 11.13
CA ASP A 33 5.69 9.15 10.17
C ASP A 33 5.05 7.78 10.41
N ILE A 34 4.45 7.28 9.33
CA ILE A 34 3.92 5.91 9.28
C ILE A 34 5.08 4.95 9.05
N THR A 35 5.13 3.89 9.85
CA THR A 35 6.11 2.82 9.67
C THR A 35 5.43 1.57 9.16
N ILE A 36 6.02 0.97 8.12
CA ILE A 36 5.67 -0.35 7.60
C ILE A 36 6.85 -1.28 7.82
N CYS A 37 6.64 -2.35 8.61
CA CYS A 37 7.64 -3.39 8.81
C CYS A 37 7.24 -4.64 8.02
N CYS A 38 8.05 -5.04 7.05
CA CYS A 38 7.82 -6.26 6.28
C CYS A 38 8.16 -7.50 7.12
N ILE A 39 7.31 -8.52 7.03
CA ILE A 39 7.53 -9.85 7.62
C ILE A 39 7.24 -10.93 6.57
N PRO A 40 7.70 -12.17 6.74
CA PRO A 40 7.36 -13.25 5.82
C PRO A 40 5.85 -13.41 5.62
N GLY A 41 5.39 -13.20 4.39
CA GLY A 41 3.99 -13.29 4.00
C GLY A 41 3.07 -12.19 4.53
N GLY A 42 3.61 -11.07 5.03
CA GLY A 42 2.79 -9.97 5.54
C GLY A 42 3.57 -8.70 5.84
N TRP A 43 2.91 -7.77 6.48
CA TRP A 43 3.51 -6.51 6.93
C TRP A 43 2.75 -5.93 8.13
N ILE A 44 3.48 -5.21 8.96
CA ILE A 44 2.97 -4.56 10.17
C ILE A 44 2.89 -3.07 9.91
N TRP A 45 1.80 -2.41 10.33
CA TRP A 45 1.71 -0.96 10.35
C TRP A 45 1.85 -0.41 11.77
N ILE A 46 2.50 0.73 11.88
CA ILE A 46 2.54 1.57 13.08
C ILE A 46 2.26 3.00 12.63
N ILE A 47 1.05 3.50 12.91
CA ILE A 47 0.57 4.82 12.49
C ILE A 47 0.37 5.66 13.73
N PRO A 48 1.26 6.64 14.02
CA PRO A 48 1.11 7.50 15.17
C PRO A 48 -0.07 8.46 15.01
N PHE A 49 -0.75 8.69 16.12
CA PHE A 49 -1.74 9.74 16.28
C PHE A 49 -1.20 10.76 17.28
N GLY A 50 -1.86 11.89 17.43
CA GLY A 50 -1.54 12.82 18.50
C GLY A 50 -1.71 12.20 19.89
N GLY A 51 -1.01 12.75 20.91
CA GLY A 51 -1.15 12.34 22.32
C GLY A 51 -0.53 10.98 22.67
N GLY A 52 0.45 10.50 21.91
CA GLY A 52 1.17 9.26 22.16
C GLY A 52 0.40 7.99 21.82
N LEU A 53 -0.73 8.13 21.11
CA LEU A 53 -1.50 7.00 20.58
C LEU A 53 -0.97 6.59 19.21
N ALA A 54 -1.05 5.29 18.91
CA ALA A 54 -0.82 4.77 17.56
C ALA A 54 -1.84 3.70 17.18
N SER A 55 -2.22 3.65 15.92
CA SER A 55 -2.83 2.46 15.32
C SER A 55 -1.73 1.48 14.97
N THR A 56 -1.88 0.25 15.39
CA THR A 56 -0.92 -0.82 15.10
C THR A 56 -1.66 -2.07 14.64
N GLY A 57 -1.06 -2.80 13.72
CA GLY A 57 -1.64 -4.04 13.26
C GLY A 57 -0.77 -4.76 12.24
N VAL A 58 -1.26 -5.89 11.78
CA VAL A 58 -0.60 -6.75 10.81
C VAL A 58 -1.58 -7.14 9.71
N VAL A 59 -1.11 -7.05 8.46
CA VAL A 59 -1.76 -7.68 7.31
C VAL A 59 -1.00 -8.96 6.97
N MET A 60 -1.74 -10.02 6.73
CA MET A 60 -1.22 -11.35 6.46
C MET A 60 -1.82 -11.88 5.18
N SER A 61 -0.98 -12.28 4.22
CA SER A 61 -1.41 -13.04 3.05
C SER A 61 -1.70 -14.50 3.44
N PRO A 62 -2.32 -15.30 2.56
CA PRO A 62 -2.51 -16.73 2.79
C PRO A 62 -1.19 -17.50 3.04
N ALA A 63 -0.06 -17.00 2.50
CA ALA A 63 1.28 -17.57 2.69
C ALA A 63 1.89 -17.26 4.07
N CYS A 64 1.34 -16.30 4.81
CA CYS A 64 1.84 -15.97 6.15
C CYS A 64 1.67 -17.19 7.09
N PRO A 65 2.71 -17.58 7.85
CA PRO A 65 2.65 -18.77 8.69
C PRO A 65 1.84 -18.59 9.98
N LEU A 66 1.44 -17.36 10.31
CA LEU A 66 0.79 -17.03 11.58
C LEU A 66 -0.61 -17.64 11.68
N ARG A 67 -0.90 -18.30 12.78
CA ARG A 67 -2.17 -18.97 13.08
C ARG A 67 -2.66 -18.60 14.50
N GLY A 68 -3.91 -18.93 14.82
CA GLY A 68 -4.50 -18.70 16.14
C GLY A 68 -5.46 -17.52 16.18
N THR A 69 -5.74 -17.04 17.39
CA THR A 69 -6.60 -15.89 17.68
C THR A 69 -6.01 -14.59 17.12
N ALA A 70 -6.80 -13.54 17.07
CA ALA A 70 -6.32 -12.22 16.64
C ALA A 70 -5.13 -11.73 17.48
N GLU A 71 -5.20 -11.93 18.80
CA GLU A 71 -4.13 -11.55 19.73
C GLU A 71 -2.84 -12.36 19.50
N GLU A 72 -2.95 -13.68 19.36
CA GLU A 72 -1.80 -14.55 19.12
C GLU A 72 -1.10 -14.21 17.80
N ARG A 73 -1.88 -14.00 16.73
CA ARG A 73 -1.32 -13.61 15.41
C ARG A 73 -0.63 -12.26 15.48
N PHE A 74 -1.23 -11.27 16.16
CA PHE A 74 -0.62 -9.95 16.32
C PHE A 74 0.70 -10.04 17.10
N LYS A 75 0.71 -10.70 18.25
CA LYS A 75 1.92 -10.86 19.08
C LYS A 75 3.02 -11.60 18.32
N ALA A 76 2.68 -12.69 17.65
CA ALA A 76 3.64 -13.45 16.86
C ALA A 76 4.19 -12.64 15.68
N ALA A 77 3.38 -11.79 15.04
CA ALA A 77 3.86 -10.89 13.98
C ALA A 77 4.90 -9.89 14.50
N ILE A 78 4.66 -9.31 15.70
CA ILE A 78 5.60 -8.36 16.31
C ILE A 78 6.95 -9.04 16.59
N GLU A 79 6.96 -10.29 17.05
CA GLU A 79 8.20 -11.05 17.27
C GLU A 79 9.00 -11.31 15.99
N MET A 80 8.36 -11.29 14.82
CA MET A 80 9.04 -11.48 13.51
C MET A 80 9.75 -10.22 13.02
N SER A 81 9.52 -9.05 13.62
CA SER A 81 10.13 -7.78 13.23
C SER A 81 10.86 -7.14 14.41
N PRO A 82 12.21 -7.11 14.42
CA PRO A 82 12.98 -6.44 15.45
C PRO A 82 12.58 -4.98 15.66
N ASP A 83 12.30 -4.24 14.59
CA ASP A 83 11.88 -2.84 14.65
C ASP A 83 10.51 -2.69 15.30
N ALA A 84 9.52 -3.47 14.86
CA ALA A 84 8.19 -3.44 15.45
C ALA A 84 8.24 -3.84 16.93
N LYS A 85 9.03 -4.87 17.28
CA LYS A 85 9.25 -5.33 18.64
C LYS A 85 9.85 -4.23 19.52
N ALA A 86 10.90 -3.56 19.07
CA ALA A 86 11.53 -2.47 19.81
C ALA A 86 10.57 -1.29 20.04
N ARG A 87 9.79 -0.92 19.02
CA ARG A 87 8.84 0.19 19.11
C ARG A 87 7.63 -0.09 19.99
N LEU A 88 7.20 -1.33 20.06
CA LEU A 88 6.03 -1.75 20.83
C LEU A 88 6.40 -2.36 22.20
N ALA A 89 7.69 -2.39 22.58
CA ALA A 89 8.17 -3.04 23.81
C ALA A 89 7.49 -2.54 25.08
N HIS A 90 7.13 -1.26 25.13
CA HIS A 90 6.48 -0.61 26.29
C HIS A 90 5.06 -0.11 25.94
N ALA A 91 4.53 -0.56 24.82
CA ALA A 91 3.22 -0.09 24.36
C ALA A 91 2.09 -0.80 25.10
N GLU A 92 1.18 -0.01 25.63
CA GLU A 92 -0.04 -0.50 26.29
C GLU A 92 -1.19 -0.54 25.28
N ARG A 93 -1.87 -1.67 25.18
CA ARG A 93 -3.04 -1.83 24.33
C ARG A 93 -4.24 -1.06 24.91
N VAL A 94 -4.82 -0.20 24.08
CA VAL A 94 -5.97 0.66 24.46
C VAL A 94 -7.31 0.11 23.97
N LEU A 95 -7.31 -0.56 22.80
CA LEU A 95 -8.53 -1.15 22.23
C LEU A 95 -8.40 -2.66 22.06
N PRO A 96 -9.53 -3.40 22.05
CA PRO A 96 -9.52 -4.83 21.70
C PRO A 96 -8.93 -5.07 20.31
N TYR A 97 -8.30 -6.23 20.13
CA TYR A 97 -7.91 -6.67 18.80
C TYR A 97 -9.13 -6.87 17.91
N ARG A 98 -9.05 -6.37 16.68
CA ARG A 98 -10.07 -6.55 15.66
C ARG A 98 -9.46 -7.24 14.45
N GLY A 99 -10.13 -8.28 13.96
CA GLY A 99 -9.73 -9.00 12.76
C GLY A 99 -10.66 -8.69 11.60
N LEU A 100 -10.08 -8.64 10.40
CA LEU A 100 -10.78 -8.60 9.12
C LEU A 100 -10.21 -9.69 8.22
N GLN A 101 -11.03 -10.22 7.33
CA GLN A 101 -10.63 -11.23 6.36
C GLN A 101 -11.23 -10.89 5.00
N ASP A 102 -10.53 -11.28 3.93
CA ASP A 102 -10.99 -11.16 2.55
C ASP A 102 -11.57 -9.77 2.22
N PHE A 103 -10.89 -8.74 2.70
CA PHE A 103 -11.38 -7.36 2.62
C PHE A 103 -11.23 -6.76 1.21
N THR A 104 -10.34 -7.29 0.36
CA THR A 104 -10.18 -6.83 -1.03
C THR A 104 -11.37 -7.27 -1.87
N ALA A 105 -12.13 -6.30 -2.36
CA ALA A 105 -13.32 -6.56 -3.15
C ALA A 105 -13.70 -5.37 -4.02
N THR A 106 -14.35 -5.65 -5.14
CA THR A 106 -14.88 -4.64 -6.07
C THR A 106 -16.32 -4.98 -6.42
N SER A 107 -17.17 -3.96 -6.48
CA SER A 107 -18.54 -4.14 -6.96
C SER A 107 -18.58 -4.26 -8.49
N THR A 108 -19.42 -5.16 -9.01
CA THR A 108 -19.59 -5.40 -10.46
C THR A 108 -20.12 -4.17 -11.19
N ALA A 109 -20.97 -3.38 -10.53
CA ALA A 109 -21.45 -2.08 -11.00
C ALA A 109 -21.32 -1.05 -9.87
N PHE A 110 -20.97 0.19 -10.19
CA PHE A 110 -20.88 1.29 -9.22
C PHE A 110 -22.13 2.16 -9.21
N HIS A 111 -22.99 2.03 -10.23
CA HIS A 111 -24.29 2.69 -10.29
C HIS A 111 -25.32 1.79 -10.98
N GLY A 112 -26.57 2.15 -10.85
CA GLY A 112 -27.72 1.51 -11.44
C GLY A 112 -29.00 2.24 -11.05
N ASP A 113 -30.17 1.62 -11.31
CA ASP A 113 -31.44 2.24 -10.98
C ASP A 113 -31.55 2.45 -9.47
N GLY A 114 -31.65 3.73 -9.08
CA GLY A 114 -31.82 4.16 -7.70
C GLY A 114 -30.58 4.04 -6.79
N PHE A 115 -29.37 3.75 -7.30
CA PHE A 115 -28.17 3.71 -6.47
C PHE A 115 -26.90 4.18 -7.18
N ALA A 116 -25.93 4.65 -6.38
CA ALA A 116 -24.53 4.81 -6.75
C ALA A 116 -23.64 4.42 -5.56
N LEU A 117 -22.53 3.74 -5.83
CA LEU A 117 -21.57 3.24 -4.84
C LEU A 117 -20.27 4.04 -4.95
N CYS A 118 -19.74 4.52 -3.82
CA CYS A 118 -18.49 5.25 -3.75
C CYS A 118 -17.63 4.73 -2.61
N GLY A 119 -16.31 5.00 -2.65
CA GLY A 119 -15.36 4.55 -1.64
C GLY A 119 -15.31 3.02 -1.54
N ASP A 120 -15.21 2.49 -0.33
CA ASP A 120 -15.09 1.06 -0.05
C ASP A 120 -16.31 0.24 -0.52
N ALA A 121 -17.47 0.88 -0.68
CA ALA A 121 -18.66 0.23 -1.25
C ALA A 121 -18.50 -0.05 -2.75
N ALA A 122 -17.79 0.78 -3.48
CA ALA A 122 -17.46 0.58 -4.89
C ALA A 122 -16.27 -0.37 -5.05
N THR A 123 -15.16 -0.06 -4.40
CA THR A 123 -13.95 -0.90 -4.44
C THR A 123 -13.05 -0.66 -3.22
N PHE A 124 -12.56 -1.73 -2.62
CA PHE A 124 -11.47 -1.70 -1.64
C PHE A 124 -10.35 -2.62 -2.13
N ILE A 125 -9.14 -2.13 -2.21
CA ILE A 125 -8.01 -2.89 -2.78
C ILE A 125 -7.15 -3.46 -1.65
N ASP A 126 -6.31 -2.62 -1.04
CA ASP A 126 -5.41 -3.01 0.05
C ASP A 126 -4.98 -1.75 0.82
N PRO A 127 -4.78 -1.81 2.14
CA PRO A 127 -4.45 -0.63 2.92
C PRO A 127 -2.98 -0.20 2.86
N VAL A 128 -2.07 -0.96 2.22
CA VAL A 128 -0.62 -0.73 2.30
C VAL A 128 -0.19 0.67 1.84
N PHE A 129 -0.82 1.23 0.82
CA PHE A 129 -0.53 2.58 0.31
C PHE A 129 -1.53 3.64 0.79
N SER A 130 -2.43 3.30 1.70
CA SER A 130 -3.45 4.23 2.25
C SER A 130 -4.29 4.95 1.19
N SER A 131 -4.45 4.37 0.00
CA SER A 131 -5.12 4.98 -1.16
C SER A 131 -6.64 5.05 -1.06
N GLY A 132 -7.27 4.34 -0.11
CA GLY A 132 -8.73 4.23 0.00
C GLY A 132 -9.44 5.58 0.20
N VAL A 133 -8.90 6.45 1.07
CA VAL A 133 -9.46 7.78 1.32
C VAL A 133 -9.39 8.67 0.07
N LEU A 134 -8.25 8.63 -0.64
CA LEU A 134 -8.09 9.37 -1.90
C LEU A 134 -9.11 8.91 -2.94
N LEU A 135 -9.20 7.60 -3.18
CA LEU A 135 -10.16 7.02 -4.11
C LEU A 135 -11.59 7.40 -3.74
N GLY A 136 -11.94 7.31 -2.45
CA GLY A 136 -13.27 7.67 -1.95
C GLY A 136 -13.60 9.14 -2.17
N LEU A 137 -12.72 10.06 -1.80
CA LEU A 137 -12.93 11.51 -1.93
C LEU A 137 -12.97 11.95 -3.41
N HIS A 138 -12.04 11.46 -4.23
CA HIS A 138 -12.00 11.75 -5.66
C HIS A 138 -13.27 11.22 -6.34
N GLY A 139 -13.62 9.96 -6.09
CA GLY A 139 -14.81 9.34 -6.65
C GLY A 139 -16.11 10.03 -6.22
N ALA A 140 -16.22 10.47 -4.94
CA ALA A 140 -17.38 11.18 -4.45
C ALA A 140 -17.55 12.54 -5.13
N ARG A 141 -16.45 13.28 -5.31
CA ARG A 141 -16.47 14.58 -6.01
C ARG A 141 -16.96 14.42 -7.45
N GLN A 142 -16.44 13.43 -8.16
CA GLN A 142 -16.81 13.17 -9.55
C GLN A 142 -18.24 12.62 -9.66
N LEU A 143 -18.67 11.77 -8.70
CA LEU A 143 -20.03 11.28 -8.63
C LEU A 143 -21.03 12.45 -8.47
N ALA A 144 -20.72 13.41 -7.62
CA ALA A 144 -21.57 14.58 -7.47
C ALA A 144 -21.75 15.35 -8.80
N ALA A 145 -20.65 15.53 -9.55
CA ALA A 145 -20.72 16.15 -10.87
C ALA A 145 -21.50 15.30 -11.90
N ALA A 146 -21.34 13.98 -11.85
CA ALA A 146 -22.06 13.07 -12.75
C ALA A 146 -23.58 13.06 -12.45
N LEU A 147 -23.97 13.19 -11.18
CA LEU A 147 -25.38 13.30 -10.77
C LEU A 147 -26.01 14.65 -11.16
N ASP A 148 -25.19 15.71 -11.27
CA ASP A 148 -25.64 17.06 -11.67
C ASP A 148 -25.60 17.23 -13.21
N GLY A 149 -26.10 16.25 -13.94
CA GLY A 149 -26.23 16.27 -15.40
C GLY A 149 -25.00 15.74 -16.17
N GLY A 150 -24.10 15.04 -15.50
CA GLY A 150 -22.97 14.36 -16.13
C GLY A 150 -23.28 12.92 -16.56
N ASP A 151 -22.22 12.15 -16.75
CA ASP A 151 -22.26 10.76 -17.23
C ASP A 151 -21.75 9.80 -16.14
N LEU A 152 -22.65 8.95 -15.63
CA LEU A 152 -22.34 7.97 -14.59
C LEU A 152 -21.47 6.82 -15.11
N ASP A 153 -21.59 6.44 -16.38
CA ASP A 153 -20.72 5.42 -16.97
C ASP A 153 -19.28 5.93 -17.14
N ALA A 154 -19.11 7.16 -17.58
CA ALA A 154 -17.82 7.82 -17.66
C ALA A 154 -17.17 7.97 -16.26
N TRP A 155 -17.94 8.37 -15.25
CA TRP A 155 -17.49 8.42 -13.87
C TRP A 155 -17.03 7.04 -13.37
N GLN A 156 -17.82 5.99 -13.58
CA GLN A 156 -17.46 4.64 -13.17
C GLN A 156 -16.18 4.17 -13.86
N ALA A 157 -16.03 4.45 -15.17
CA ALA A 157 -14.85 4.07 -15.95
C ALA A 157 -13.59 4.75 -15.39
N GLU A 158 -13.62 6.06 -15.16
CA GLU A 158 -12.50 6.80 -14.59
C GLU A 158 -12.13 6.33 -13.18
N TYR A 159 -13.13 6.09 -12.33
CA TYR A 159 -12.92 5.56 -10.98
C TYR A 159 -12.21 4.20 -11.01
N ARG A 160 -12.66 3.29 -11.89
CA ARG A 160 -12.05 1.96 -12.08
C ARG A 160 -10.61 2.07 -12.60
N GLU A 161 -10.35 3.00 -13.51
CA GLU A 161 -9.01 3.21 -14.06
C GLU A 161 -8.02 3.66 -12.98
N GLY A 162 -8.39 4.63 -12.14
CA GLY A 162 -7.55 5.05 -11.01
C GLY A 162 -7.32 3.92 -10.00
N ALA A 163 -8.36 3.18 -9.66
CA ALA A 163 -8.25 2.01 -8.78
C ALA A 163 -7.32 0.94 -9.36
N ALA A 164 -7.35 0.72 -10.68
CA ALA A 164 -6.50 -0.25 -11.37
C ALA A 164 -5.01 0.11 -11.31
N VAL A 165 -4.66 1.40 -11.33
CA VAL A 165 -3.26 1.83 -11.14
C VAL A 165 -2.76 1.43 -9.76
N PHE A 166 -3.50 1.75 -8.69
CA PHE A 166 -3.14 1.33 -7.33
C PHE A 166 -3.10 -0.19 -7.20
N ARG A 167 -4.05 -0.90 -7.82
CA ARG A 167 -4.05 -2.36 -7.81
C ARG A 167 -2.75 -2.93 -8.40
N LYS A 168 -2.28 -2.40 -9.51
CA LYS A 168 -1.03 -2.84 -10.14
C LYS A 168 0.16 -2.67 -9.21
N VAL A 169 0.24 -1.54 -8.51
CA VAL A 169 1.32 -1.30 -7.52
C VAL A 169 1.24 -2.22 -6.32
N ILE A 170 0.03 -2.55 -5.87
CA ILE A 170 -0.19 -3.53 -4.80
C ILE A 170 0.24 -4.94 -5.24
N ASP A 171 -0.05 -5.32 -6.49
CA ASP A 171 0.44 -6.59 -7.04
C ASP A 171 1.99 -6.63 -7.01
N HIS A 172 2.66 -5.53 -7.36
CA HIS A 172 4.12 -5.39 -7.26
C HIS A 172 4.65 -5.32 -5.82
N TRP A 173 3.87 -4.80 -4.88
CA TRP A 173 4.22 -4.87 -3.45
C TRP A 173 4.31 -6.32 -3.00
N TYR A 174 3.29 -7.12 -3.26
CA TYR A 174 3.26 -8.53 -2.87
C TYR A 174 4.23 -9.41 -3.68
N ALA A 175 4.61 -8.99 -4.87
CA ALA A 175 5.69 -9.62 -5.66
C ALA A 175 7.11 -9.27 -5.17
N GLY A 176 7.25 -8.26 -4.29
CA GLY A 176 8.55 -7.75 -3.82
C GLY A 176 9.17 -6.67 -4.71
N ASP A 177 8.65 -6.43 -5.91
CA ASP A 177 9.20 -5.47 -6.88
C ASP A 177 9.25 -4.04 -6.35
N PHE A 178 8.22 -3.63 -5.61
CA PHE A 178 8.17 -2.30 -5.01
C PHE A 178 9.34 -2.07 -4.04
N MET A 179 9.62 -3.06 -3.19
CA MET A 179 10.71 -2.97 -2.21
C MET A 179 12.09 -2.99 -2.87
N GLU A 180 12.27 -3.79 -3.92
CA GLU A 180 13.51 -3.79 -4.73
C GLU A 180 13.81 -2.38 -5.26
N LEU A 181 12.81 -1.69 -5.81
CA LEU A 181 12.97 -0.32 -6.31
C LEU A 181 13.17 0.70 -5.21
N ALA A 182 12.41 0.61 -4.11
CA ALA A 182 12.48 1.55 -3.00
C ALA A 182 13.84 1.49 -2.30
N LEU A 183 14.45 0.30 -2.23
CA LEU A 183 15.76 0.03 -1.60
C LEU A 183 16.89 -0.12 -2.63
N ALA A 184 16.67 0.26 -3.89
CA ALA A 184 17.68 0.16 -4.94
C ALA A 184 18.98 0.86 -4.52
N PRO A 185 20.17 0.29 -4.84
CA PRO A 185 21.45 0.90 -4.51
C PRO A 185 21.64 2.24 -5.24
N PRO A 186 22.44 3.17 -4.68
CA PRO A 186 22.57 4.54 -5.19
C PRO A 186 22.81 4.67 -6.71
N PRO A 187 23.60 3.82 -7.38
CA PRO A 187 23.79 3.92 -8.83
C PRO A 187 22.50 3.71 -9.66
N LEU A 188 21.51 2.99 -9.09
CA LEU A 188 20.22 2.70 -9.72
C LEU A 188 19.09 3.59 -9.22
N GLN A 189 19.31 4.39 -8.17
CA GLN A 189 18.34 5.37 -7.68
C GLN A 189 18.22 6.56 -8.64
N LYS A 190 17.58 6.35 -9.79
CA LYS A 190 17.34 7.43 -10.73
C LYS A 190 16.28 8.39 -10.19
N PRO A 191 16.44 9.72 -10.38
CA PRO A 191 15.43 10.71 -9.98
C PRO A 191 14.02 10.37 -10.49
N TYR A 192 13.92 9.80 -11.68
CA TYR A 192 12.66 9.35 -12.28
C TYR A 192 11.95 8.30 -11.41
N TYR A 193 12.66 7.32 -10.84
CA TYR A 193 12.03 6.28 -10.00
C TYR A 193 11.45 6.88 -8.73
N ARG A 194 12.24 7.71 -8.04
CA ARG A 194 11.79 8.40 -6.85
C ARG A 194 10.58 9.30 -7.14
N THR A 195 10.64 10.11 -8.18
CA THR A 195 9.53 10.99 -8.58
C THR A 195 8.29 10.18 -8.93
N GLY A 196 8.44 9.08 -9.69
CA GLY A 196 7.33 8.21 -10.08
C GLY A 196 6.64 7.56 -8.87
N ILE A 197 7.41 7.00 -7.93
CA ILE A 197 6.88 6.41 -6.70
C ILE A 197 6.20 7.48 -5.84
N VAL A 198 6.84 8.63 -5.62
CA VAL A 198 6.26 9.72 -4.82
C VAL A 198 4.97 10.25 -5.44
N SER A 199 4.93 10.51 -6.76
CA SER A 199 3.71 10.93 -7.45
C SER A 199 2.59 9.92 -7.34
N LEU A 200 2.92 8.63 -7.43
CA LEU A 200 1.97 7.54 -7.32
C LEU A 200 1.39 7.47 -5.88
N LEU A 201 2.24 7.51 -4.87
CA LEU A 201 1.82 7.49 -3.46
C LEU A 201 1.06 8.78 -3.08
N ALA A 202 1.38 9.90 -3.71
CA ALA A 202 0.63 11.16 -3.58
C ALA A 202 -0.74 11.13 -4.28
N GLY A 203 -1.06 10.05 -5.02
CA GLY A 203 -2.36 9.89 -5.66
C GLY A 203 -2.53 10.60 -6.99
N ASP A 204 -1.45 11.01 -7.64
CA ASP A 204 -1.48 11.72 -8.93
C ASP A 204 -1.80 10.78 -10.11
N VAL A 205 -2.74 9.85 -9.90
CA VAL A 205 -3.13 8.81 -10.87
C VAL A 205 -4.25 9.27 -11.82
N TYR A 206 -4.96 10.33 -11.44
CA TYR A 206 -6.08 10.88 -12.22
C TYR A 206 -5.68 12.05 -13.12
N ASN A 207 -4.43 12.51 -13.07
CA ASN A 207 -3.97 13.63 -13.86
C ASN A 207 -3.63 13.15 -15.30
N PRO A 208 -4.42 13.55 -16.33
CA PRO A 208 -4.22 13.07 -17.68
C PRO A 208 -2.94 13.58 -18.33
N THR A 209 -2.37 14.68 -17.81
CA THR A 209 -1.14 15.28 -18.34
C THR A 209 0.12 14.67 -17.71
N ARG A 210 -0.01 13.99 -16.59
CA ARG A 210 1.11 13.32 -15.89
C ARG A 210 1.06 11.81 -16.08
N ARG A 211 1.83 11.32 -17.02
CA ARG A 211 1.93 9.88 -17.32
C ARG A 211 2.82 9.13 -16.33
N THR A 212 3.74 9.82 -15.65
CA THR A 212 4.78 9.22 -14.80
C THR A 212 4.25 8.22 -13.75
N PRO A 213 3.15 8.49 -12.98
CA PRO A 213 2.65 7.52 -12.02
C PRO A 213 2.14 6.23 -12.66
N ARG A 214 1.44 6.33 -13.79
CA ARG A 214 0.91 5.17 -14.52
C ARG A 214 2.03 4.36 -15.17
N GLU A 215 2.97 5.02 -15.84
CA GLU A 215 4.15 4.40 -16.45
C GLU A 215 5.01 3.72 -15.38
N MET A 216 5.17 4.33 -14.20
CA MET A 216 5.88 3.72 -13.08
C MET A 216 5.20 2.42 -12.63
N ALA A 217 3.86 2.43 -12.45
CA ALA A 217 3.12 1.24 -12.10
C ALA A 217 3.22 0.13 -13.15
N GLU A 218 3.33 0.48 -14.43
CA GLU A 218 3.47 -0.49 -15.53
C GLU A 218 4.86 -1.08 -15.65
N ARG A 219 5.89 -0.28 -15.42
CA ARG A 219 7.28 -0.67 -15.58
C ARG A 219 7.93 -1.21 -14.32
N MET A 220 7.22 -1.20 -13.19
CA MET A 220 7.79 -1.53 -11.88
C MET A 220 8.48 -2.89 -11.85
N GLY A 221 7.86 -3.93 -12.41
CA GLY A 221 8.46 -5.27 -12.49
C GLY A 221 9.72 -5.33 -13.37
N GLU A 222 9.73 -4.65 -14.53
CA GLU A 222 10.90 -4.51 -15.40
C GLU A 222 12.06 -3.84 -14.64
N LEU A 223 11.77 -2.71 -14.01
CA LEU A 223 12.77 -1.93 -13.27
C LEU A 223 13.31 -2.69 -12.04
N ALA A 224 12.45 -3.40 -11.32
CA ALA A 224 12.87 -4.26 -10.21
C ALA A 224 13.76 -5.42 -10.70
N GLY A 225 13.49 -5.96 -11.87
CA GLY A 225 14.37 -6.95 -12.53
C GLY A 225 15.78 -6.42 -12.74
N LEU A 226 15.94 -5.19 -13.22
CA LEU A 226 17.25 -4.55 -13.39
C LEU A 226 18.00 -4.38 -12.07
N VAL A 227 17.29 -4.09 -10.97
CA VAL A 227 17.90 -3.98 -9.63
C VAL A 227 18.39 -5.36 -9.17
N ARG A 228 17.59 -6.40 -9.33
CA ARG A 228 18.00 -7.78 -8.98
C ARG A 228 19.24 -8.22 -9.76
N GLU A 229 19.24 -8.01 -11.08
CA GLU A 229 20.41 -8.32 -11.92
C GLU A 229 21.67 -7.57 -11.49
N TYR A 230 21.53 -6.31 -11.07
CA TYR A 230 22.66 -5.53 -10.55
C TYR A 230 23.20 -6.11 -9.25
N ASN A 231 22.31 -6.50 -8.33
CA ASN A 231 22.67 -7.05 -7.02
C ASN A 231 23.33 -8.43 -7.14
N GLU A 232 23.00 -9.21 -8.17
CA GLU A 232 23.57 -10.54 -8.43
C GLU A 232 24.96 -10.50 -9.10
N ARG A 233 25.39 -9.33 -9.61
CA ARG A 233 26.72 -9.19 -10.24
C ARG A 233 27.83 -9.37 -9.20
N PRO A 234 28.86 -10.23 -9.49
CA PRO A 234 30.01 -10.39 -8.61
C PRO A 234 30.71 -9.04 -8.36
N ALA A 235 31.11 -8.79 -7.11
CA ALA A 235 31.73 -7.54 -6.68
C ALA A 235 33.01 -7.13 -7.44
N ALA A 236 33.61 -8.02 -8.22
CA ALA A 236 34.82 -7.78 -9.01
C ALA A 236 34.62 -6.93 -10.26
N SER A 237 33.37 -6.77 -10.78
CA SER A 237 33.12 -5.97 -11.99
C SER A 237 32.78 -4.51 -11.71
N SER A 238 32.61 -4.13 -10.45
CA SER A 238 32.19 -2.76 -10.05
C SER A 238 33.32 -1.82 -9.67
N ARG A 239 34.60 -2.25 -9.78
CA ARG A 239 35.78 -1.42 -9.46
C ARG A 239 36.67 -1.21 -10.67
N GLN A 240 36.18 -0.54 -11.69
CA GLN A 240 37.06 0.25 -12.56
C GLN A 240 36.56 1.69 -12.53
N PRO A 241 37.29 2.63 -11.90
CA PRO A 241 37.11 4.03 -12.21
C PRO A 241 37.57 4.21 -13.67
N GLU A 242 36.66 4.63 -14.56
CA GLU A 242 37.10 5.24 -15.80
C GLU A 242 38.02 6.40 -15.46
N THR A 243 39.32 6.17 -15.54
CA THR A 243 40.32 7.23 -15.63
C THR A 243 40.03 7.95 -16.93
N ALA A 244 39.34 9.09 -16.82
CA ALA A 244 39.27 10.08 -17.88
C ALA A 244 40.69 10.49 -18.26
N ALA A 245 41.16 10.00 -19.38
CA ALA A 245 42.32 10.57 -20.07
C ALA A 245 41.80 11.70 -20.97
N ARG A 246 42.25 12.92 -20.59
CA ARG A 246 42.45 14.15 -21.38
C ARG A 246 41.24 14.71 -22.12
#